data_a8e71f0eb135b44b6341aaf49889d62a
#
_entry.id   a8e71f0eb135b44b6341aaf49889d62a
#
_cell.length_a   1.000
_cell.length_b   1.000
_cell.length_c   1.000
_cell.angle_alpha   90.00
_cell.angle_beta   90.00
_cell.angle_gamma   90.00
#
_symmetry.space_group_name_H-M   'P 1'
#
loop_
_entity.id
_entity.type
_entity.pdbx_description
1 polymer ?
#
loop_
_entity_poly.entity_id
_entity_poly.type
_entity_poly.pdbx_seq_one_letter_code
_entity_poly.pdbx_strand_id
1 'polypeptide(L)'
;TPAQDWRDIAVVFSDFAAAGRFALALAFADGIPKKMCAVFDARLPPFFRAIADVVPADHALALVMVAPSGLVALRDMAREHGGRIVADQDTVAAERDPEATPFYEYCWNHTTLQVLKRDRGVTYLQCRFPFEGTLESVEKVRAAFPDEVWMHTECVRFGGRTTMTALPVIRWKDDARLAEIMAGFEAAGAGIANPHVFTIEEGSGYRRVPGDQLGFKRRVDPLGLFNPGKMKSFDEPESDAA
;
A
#
# COMPACT_ATOMS: atom_id res chain seq x y z
N THR A 1 24.89 -14.55 -0.37
CA THR A 1 24.76 -13.54 -1.45
C THR A 1 23.31 -13.26 -1.65
N PRO A 2 22.86 -11.98 -1.75
CA PRO A 2 21.46 -11.70 -2.06
C PRO A 2 21.10 -12.35 -3.40
N ALA A 3 19.88 -12.88 -3.51
CA ALA A 3 19.38 -13.38 -4.79
C ALA A 3 19.38 -12.24 -5.82
N GLN A 4 19.82 -12.52 -7.04
CA GLN A 4 19.90 -11.55 -8.13
C GLN A 4 18.89 -11.86 -9.25
N ASP A 5 18.30 -13.04 -9.22
CA ASP A 5 17.38 -13.62 -10.22
C ASP A 5 15.96 -13.68 -9.66
N TRP A 6 15.45 -12.54 -9.21
CA TRP A 6 14.10 -12.42 -8.67
C TRP A 6 13.03 -12.76 -9.70
N ARG A 7 11.95 -13.36 -9.20
CA ARG A 7 10.78 -13.72 -9.99
C ARG A 7 9.57 -12.95 -9.49
N ASP A 8 8.87 -12.30 -10.40
CA ASP A 8 7.59 -11.66 -10.15
C ASP A 8 6.47 -12.67 -10.45
N ILE A 9 5.68 -13.00 -9.43
CA ILE A 9 4.63 -14.02 -9.49
C ILE A 9 3.27 -13.36 -9.27
N ALA A 10 2.33 -13.63 -10.19
CA ALA A 10 0.93 -13.23 -10.03
C ALA A 10 0.09 -14.43 -9.60
N VAL A 11 -0.59 -14.30 -8.47
CA VAL A 11 -1.47 -15.33 -7.89
C VAL A 11 -2.87 -14.77 -7.77
N VAL A 12 -3.86 -15.48 -8.29
CA VAL A 12 -5.27 -15.09 -8.20
C VAL A 12 -6.01 -15.91 -7.16
N PHE A 13 -6.99 -15.27 -6.51
CA PHE A 13 -7.85 -15.87 -5.48
C PHE A 13 -9.30 -15.50 -5.74
N SER A 14 -10.24 -16.35 -5.30
CA SER A 14 -11.68 -16.10 -5.46
C SER A 14 -12.15 -14.84 -4.73
N ASP A 15 -11.45 -14.45 -3.66
CA ASP A 15 -11.80 -13.28 -2.85
C ASP A 15 -10.57 -12.63 -2.22
N PHE A 16 -10.73 -11.39 -1.78
CA PHE A 16 -9.66 -10.60 -1.17
C PHE A 16 -9.19 -11.18 0.18
N ALA A 17 -10.08 -11.74 0.98
CA ALA A 17 -9.72 -12.28 2.28
C ALA A 17 -8.81 -13.52 2.14
N ALA A 18 -9.06 -14.37 1.13
CA ALA A 18 -8.19 -15.51 0.81
C ALA A 18 -6.79 -15.03 0.38
N ALA A 19 -6.73 -14.02 -0.50
CA ALA A 19 -5.48 -13.39 -0.90
C ALA A 19 -4.74 -12.76 0.29
N GLY A 20 -5.47 -12.10 1.19
CA GLY A 20 -4.93 -11.50 2.41
C GLY A 20 -4.37 -12.54 3.38
N ARG A 21 -5.07 -13.66 3.60
CA ARG A 21 -4.55 -14.79 4.42
C ARG A 21 -3.27 -15.38 3.83
N PHE A 22 -3.24 -15.60 2.52
CA PHE A 22 -2.03 -16.04 1.81
C PHE A 22 -0.87 -15.05 2.01
N ALA A 23 -1.12 -13.75 1.81
CA ALA A 23 -0.10 -12.72 1.93
C ALA A 23 0.49 -12.65 3.34
N LEU A 24 -0.35 -12.74 4.38
CA LEU A 24 0.10 -12.80 5.77
C LEU A 24 0.90 -14.08 6.06
N ALA A 25 0.41 -15.25 5.63
CA ALA A 25 1.14 -16.51 5.79
C ALA A 25 2.51 -16.43 5.12
N LEU A 26 2.57 -15.90 3.90
CA LEU A 26 3.81 -15.68 3.18
C LEU A 26 4.73 -14.69 3.92
N ALA A 27 4.18 -13.58 4.44
CA ALA A 27 4.97 -12.59 5.17
C ALA A 27 5.67 -13.16 6.42
N PHE A 28 5.03 -14.12 7.09
CA PHE A 28 5.61 -14.84 8.23
C PHE A 28 6.50 -16.03 7.85
N ALA A 29 6.47 -16.48 6.60
CA ALA A 29 7.29 -17.60 6.13
C ALA A 29 8.74 -17.15 5.86
N ASP A 30 9.57 -17.06 6.90
CA ASP A 30 10.97 -16.61 6.79
C ASP A 30 11.83 -17.55 5.92
N GLY A 31 11.43 -18.81 5.74
CA GLY A 31 12.08 -19.76 4.83
C GLY A 31 11.87 -19.49 3.34
N ILE A 32 10.96 -18.60 2.96
CA ILE A 32 10.73 -18.18 1.58
C ILE A 32 11.33 -16.79 1.37
N PRO A 33 12.49 -16.67 0.72
CA PRO A 33 13.11 -15.37 0.44
C PRO A 33 12.23 -14.55 -0.51
N LYS A 34 11.76 -13.40 -0.05
CA LYS A 34 10.86 -12.50 -0.79
C LYS A 34 11.21 -11.04 -0.54
N LYS A 35 10.92 -10.17 -1.52
CA LYS A 35 11.08 -8.72 -1.41
C LYS A 35 9.75 -8.00 -1.28
N MET A 36 8.68 -8.55 -1.86
CA MET A 36 7.41 -7.87 -2.00
C MET A 36 6.27 -8.89 -1.88
N CYS A 37 5.18 -8.48 -1.25
CA CYS A 37 3.89 -9.16 -1.31
C CYS A 37 2.79 -8.10 -1.20
N ALA A 38 2.08 -7.87 -2.31
CA ALA A 38 0.98 -6.94 -2.43
C ALA A 38 -0.31 -7.67 -2.78
N VAL A 39 -1.45 -7.20 -2.27
CA VAL A 39 -2.78 -7.76 -2.54
C VAL A 39 -3.69 -6.67 -3.08
N PHE A 40 -4.41 -6.98 -4.14
CA PHE A 40 -5.27 -6.06 -4.88
C PHE A 40 -6.71 -6.57 -4.94
N ASP A 41 -7.63 -5.66 -4.70
CA ASP A 41 -9.07 -5.86 -4.95
C ASP A 41 -9.31 -6.20 -6.43
N ALA A 42 -10.31 -7.03 -6.71
CA ALA A 42 -10.64 -7.52 -8.05
C ALA A 42 -10.87 -6.42 -9.10
N ARG A 43 -11.18 -5.20 -8.67
CA ARG A 43 -11.38 -4.04 -9.56
C ARG A 43 -10.09 -3.41 -10.06
N LEU A 44 -8.93 -3.73 -9.48
CA LEU A 44 -7.63 -3.12 -9.83
C LEU A 44 -6.89 -3.83 -10.98
N PRO A 45 -6.86 -5.16 -11.09
CA PRO A 45 -6.14 -5.86 -12.15
C PRO A 45 -6.47 -5.43 -13.58
N PRO A 46 -7.72 -5.03 -13.93
CA PRO A 46 -8.04 -4.54 -15.28
C PRO A 46 -7.23 -3.30 -15.71
N PHE A 47 -6.63 -2.59 -14.78
CA PHE A 47 -5.75 -1.43 -15.06
C PHE A 47 -4.27 -1.82 -15.23
N PHE A 48 -3.89 -3.07 -14.99
CA PHE A 48 -2.52 -3.58 -15.03
C PHE A 48 -2.20 -4.22 -16.37
N ARG A 49 -1.78 -3.42 -17.33
CA ARG A 49 -1.62 -3.81 -18.74
C ARG A 49 -0.94 -5.17 -18.96
N ALA A 50 0.12 -5.49 -18.23
CA ALA A 50 0.90 -6.70 -18.45
C ALA A 50 0.20 -8.00 -17.99
N ILE A 51 -0.82 -7.89 -17.11
CA ILE A 51 -1.49 -9.06 -16.50
C ILE A 51 -3.02 -9.00 -16.55
N ALA A 52 -3.60 -7.92 -17.08
CA ALA A 52 -5.06 -7.75 -17.13
C ALA A 52 -5.76 -8.94 -17.80
N ASP A 53 -5.20 -9.45 -18.88
CA ASP A 53 -5.82 -10.53 -19.70
C ASP A 53 -5.72 -11.92 -19.05
N VAL A 54 -4.82 -12.11 -18.07
CA VAL A 54 -4.63 -13.41 -17.40
C VAL A 54 -5.27 -13.48 -16.01
N VAL A 55 -5.69 -12.34 -15.45
CA VAL A 55 -6.44 -12.28 -14.19
C VAL A 55 -7.93 -12.40 -14.49
N PRO A 56 -8.62 -13.45 -14.01
CA PRO A 56 -10.07 -13.57 -14.23
C PRO A 56 -10.83 -12.43 -13.58
N ALA A 57 -11.94 -12.02 -14.18
CA ALA A 57 -12.85 -11.07 -13.57
C ALA A 57 -13.27 -11.54 -12.17
N ASP A 58 -13.53 -10.60 -11.28
CA ASP A 58 -13.98 -10.84 -9.90
C ASP A 58 -12.99 -11.61 -8.99
N HIS A 59 -11.73 -11.78 -9.45
CA HIS A 59 -10.69 -12.37 -8.64
C HIS A 59 -9.76 -11.33 -8.04
N ALA A 60 -9.45 -11.50 -6.74
CA ALA A 60 -8.38 -10.75 -6.09
C ALA A 60 -7.02 -11.22 -6.61
N LEU A 61 -6.06 -10.32 -6.65
CA LEU A 61 -4.70 -10.57 -7.13
C LEU A 61 -3.70 -10.41 -5.99
N ALA A 62 -2.76 -11.33 -5.88
CA ALA A 62 -1.53 -11.10 -5.12
C ALA A 62 -0.34 -11.04 -6.08
N LEU A 63 0.50 -10.01 -5.94
CA LEU A 63 1.80 -9.89 -6.62
C LEU A 63 2.90 -10.14 -5.61
N VAL A 64 3.80 -11.05 -5.95
CA VAL A 64 4.90 -11.48 -5.07
C VAL A 64 6.21 -11.43 -5.83
N MET A 65 7.23 -10.80 -5.24
CA MET A 65 8.60 -10.92 -5.73
C MET A 65 9.37 -11.91 -4.84
N VAL A 66 9.77 -13.03 -5.39
CA VAL A 66 10.38 -14.16 -4.67
C VAL A 66 11.67 -14.60 -5.33
N ALA A 67 12.64 -15.10 -4.53
CA ALA A 67 13.83 -15.73 -5.07
C ALA A 67 13.50 -17.13 -5.67
N PRO A 68 14.24 -17.61 -6.68
CA PRO A 68 13.99 -18.92 -7.30
C PRO A 68 13.96 -20.07 -6.31
N SER A 69 14.79 -20.00 -5.26
CA SER A 69 14.80 -21.03 -4.19
C SER A 69 13.48 -21.13 -3.40
N GLY A 70 12.67 -20.06 -3.40
CA GLY A 70 11.37 -20.02 -2.72
C GLY A 70 10.19 -20.45 -3.57
N LEU A 71 10.36 -20.64 -4.90
CA LEU A 71 9.24 -20.84 -5.84
C LEU A 71 8.39 -22.08 -5.55
N VAL A 72 9.02 -23.19 -5.18
CA VAL A 72 8.29 -24.44 -4.87
C VAL A 72 7.40 -24.23 -3.66
N ALA A 73 7.97 -23.72 -2.58
CA ALA A 73 7.22 -23.46 -1.35
C ALA A 73 6.13 -22.40 -1.55
N LEU A 74 6.39 -21.37 -2.37
CA LEU A 74 5.38 -20.38 -2.72
C LEU A 74 4.20 -21.00 -3.47
N ARG A 75 4.45 -21.90 -4.44
CA ARG A 75 3.41 -22.59 -5.20
C ARG A 75 2.54 -23.48 -4.32
N ASP A 76 3.16 -24.18 -3.39
CA ASP A 76 2.45 -25.03 -2.43
C ASP A 76 1.57 -24.19 -1.51
N MET A 77 2.14 -23.13 -0.93
CA MET A 77 1.40 -22.18 -0.08
C MET A 77 0.25 -21.50 -0.83
N ALA A 78 0.45 -21.07 -2.06
CA ALA A 78 -0.62 -20.48 -2.87
C ALA A 78 -1.79 -21.47 -3.03
N ARG A 79 -1.50 -22.72 -3.36
CA ARG A 79 -2.52 -23.79 -3.53
C ARG A 79 -3.25 -24.08 -2.21
N GLU A 80 -2.53 -24.16 -1.09
CA GLU A 80 -3.10 -24.38 0.25
C GLU A 80 -4.11 -23.29 0.64
N HIS A 81 -3.88 -22.05 0.18
CA HIS A 81 -4.78 -20.91 0.41
C HIS A 81 -5.82 -20.72 -0.71
N GLY A 82 -5.97 -21.68 -1.62
CA GLY A 82 -6.92 -21.61 -2.71
C GLY A 82 -6.52 -20.69 -3.86
N GLY A 83 -5.24 -20.31 -3.92
CA GLY A 83 -4.69 -19.46 -4.99
C GLY A 83 -4.20 -20.26 -6.19
N ARG A 84 -4.20 -19.60 -7.35
CA ARG A 84 -3.68 -20.12 -8.61
C ARG A 84 -2.70 -19.12 -9.22
N ILE A 85 -1.49 -19.57 -9.52
CA ILE A 85 -0.50 -18.77 -10.25
C ILE A 85 -0.97 -18.61 -11.71
N VAL A 86 -1.00 -17.38 -12.18
CA VAL A 86 -1.44 -17.03 -13.55
C VAL A 86 -0.33 -16.41 -14.37
N ALA A 87 0.70 -15.86 -13.73
CA ALA A 87 1.88 -15.36 -14.43
C ALA A 87 3.14 -15.54 -13.56
N ASP A 88 4.27 -15.73 -14.25
CA ASP A 88 5.60 -15.93 -13.67
C ASP A 88 6.60 -15.22 -14.59
N GLN A 89 7.19 -14.13 -14.14
CA GLN A 89 8.06 -13.26 -14.92
C GLN A 89 9.46 -13.19 -14.29
N ASP A 90 10.49 -13.22 -15.13
CA ASP A 90 11.84 -12.87 -14.70
C ASP A 90 11.93 -11.36 -14.53
N THR A 91 12.11 -10.89 -13.28
CA THR A 91 12.11 -9.47 -12.96
C THR A 91 13.23 -8.72 -13.68
N VAL A 92 14.44 -9.28 -13.73
CA VAL A 92 15.60 -8.64 -14.35
C VAL A 92 15.47 -8.58 -15.87
N ALA A 93 14.91 -9.62 -16.48
CA ALA A 93 14.63 -9.63 -17.90
C ALA A 93 13.56 -8.57 -18.25
N ALA A 94 12.51 -8.46 -17.45
CA ALA A 94 11.46 -7.47 -17.63
C ALA A 94 11.96 -6.02 -17.45
N GLU A 95 12.89 -5.77 -16.53
CA GLU A 95 13.51 -4.45 -16.35
C GLU A 95 14.34 -4.00 -17.57
N ARG A 96 14.86 -4.95 -18.35
CA ARG A 96 15.69 -4.68 -19.52
C ARG A 96 14.90 -4.60 -20.83
N ASP A 97 13.68 -5.09 -20.83
CA ASP A 97 12.80 -5.09 -21.99
C ASP A 97 11.88 -3.86 -21.97
N PRO A 98 12.04 -2.89 -22.89
CA PRO A 98 11.25 -1.68 -22.94
C PRO A 98 9.74 -1.93 -23.19
N GLU A 99 9.38 -3.10 -23.73
CA GLU A 99 7.97 -3.49 -23.96
C GLU A 99 7.36 -4.24 -22.77
N ALA A 100 8.18 -4.75 -21.84
CA ALA A 100 7.71 -5.41 -20.64
C ALA A 100 7.42 -4.39 -19.53
N THR A 101 6.61 -4.83 -18.56
CA THR A 101 6.39 -4.09 -17.31
C THR A 101 6.63 -5.05 -16.15
N PRO A 102 7.65 -4.85 -15.32
CA PRO A 102 7.83 -5.62 -14.10
C PRO A 102 6.59 -5.48 -13.20
N PHE A 103 6.20 -6.55 -12.51
CA PHE A 103 4.93 -6.51 -11.75
C PHE A 103 4.99 -5.58 -10.55
N TYR A 104 6.16 -5.30 -9.99
CA TYR A 104 6.30 -4.32 -8.92
C TYR A 104 5.90 -2.89 -9.34
N GLU A 105 5.88 -2.59 -10.66
CA GLU A 105 5.39 -1.31 -11.19
C GLU A 105 3.87 -1.11 -11.01
N TYR A 106 3.16 -2.12 -10.51
CA TYR A 106 1.75 -2.01 -10.13
C TYR A 106 1.55 -1.81 -8.63
N CYS A 107 2.63 -1.83 -7.83
CA CYS A 107 2.58 -1.76 -6.38
C CYS A 107 2.75 -0.33 -5.86
N TRP A 108 2.59 -0.14 -4.55
CA TRP A 108 2.67 1.14 -3.87
C TRP A 108 1.75 2.19 -4.51
N ASN A 109 2.18 3.44 -4.58
CA ASN A 109 1.41 4.52 -5.20
C ASN A 109 1.31 4.41 -6.73
N HIS A 110 2.06 3.53 -7.37
CA HIS A 110 1.94 3.27 -8.80
C HIS A 110 0.60 2.65 -9.15
N THR A 111 -0.04 1.90 -8.26
CA THR A 111 -1.41 1.37 -8.44
C THR A 111 -2.37 2.49 -8.82
N THR A 112 -2.39 3.57 -8.06
CA THR A 112 -3.25 4.73 -8.36
C THR A 112 -2.88 5.37 -9.69
N LEU A 113 -1.60 5.46 -10.03
CA LEU A 113 -1.16 6.00 -11.33
C LEU A 113 -1.67 5.16 -12.50
N GLN A 114 -1.74 3.83 -12.37
CA GLN A 114 -2.34 2.98 -13.42
C GLN A 114 -3.83 3.27 -13.60
N VAL A 115 -4.56 3.44 -12.50
CA VAL A 115 -6.00 3.78 -12.56
C VAL A 115 -6.21 5.16 -13.17
N LEU A 116 -5.43 6.17 -12.76
CA LEU A 116 -5.52 7.55 -13.25
C LEU A 116 -5.31 7.70 -14.77
N LYS A 117 -4.65 6.75 -15.42
CA LYS A 117 -4.50 6.72 -16.88
C LYS A 117 -5.85 6.56 -17.61
N ARG A 118 -6.86 5.97 -16.95
CA ARG A 118 -8.17 5.65 -17.52
C ARG A 118 -9.34 6.29 -16.76
N ASP A 119 -9.20 6.50 -15.45
CA ASP A 119 -10.20 7.12 -14.59
C ASP A 119 -9.54 8.19 -13.71
N ARG A 120 -9.88 9.47 -13.99
CA ARG A 120 -9.36 10.61 -13.23
C ARG A 120 -10.19 10.94 -11.99
N GLY A 121 -11.30 10.24 -11.78
CA GLY A 121 -12.20 10.40 -10.63
C GLY A 121 -11.73 9.66 -9.38
N VAL A 122 -10.42 9.43 -9.22
CA VAL A 122 -9.85 8.72 -8.08
C VAL A 122 -8.77 9.51 -7.37
N THR A 123 -8.62 9.20 -6.09
CA THR A 123 -7.51 9.63 -5.25
C THR A 123 -6.97 8.43 -4.46
N TYR A 124 -6.04 8.62 -3.54
CA TYR A 124 -5.55 7.57 -2.66
C TYR A 124 -5.26 8.10 -1.26
N LEU A 125 -5.20 7.20 -0.31
CA LEU A 125 -4.75 7.44 1.05
C LEU A 125 -3.55 6.56 1.35
N GLN A 126 -2.80 6.90 2.39
CA GLN A 126 -1.74 6.04 2.92
C GLN A 126 -2.16 5.57 4.31
N CYS A 127 -2.22 4.27 4.50
CA CYS A 127 -2.72 3.70 5.74
C CYS A 127 -1.78 2.63 6.27
N ARG A 128 -1.76 2.47 7.60
CA ARG A 128 -1.17 1.31 8.25
C ARG A 128 -2.20 0.71 9.18
N PHE A 129 -2.50 -0.55 8.96
CA PHE A 129 -3.40 -1.31 9.80
C PHE A 129 -2.72 -1.78 11.11
N PRO A 130 -3.49 -2.12 12.15
CA PRO A 130 -2.92 -2.61 13.41
C PRO A 130 -2.15 -3.91 13.20
N PHE A 131 -1.19 -4.20 14.06
CA PHE A 131 -0.41 -5.44 13.98
C PHE A 131 -1.26 -6.68 14.32
N GLU A 132 -2.19 -6.53 15.23
CA GLU A 132 -3.13 -7.56 15.63
C GLU A 132 -4.47 -7.36 14.91
N GLY A 133 -5.05 -8.43 14.36
CA GLY A 133 -6.29 -8.33 13.60
C GLY A 133 -6.15 -7.47 12.33
N THR A 134 -4.97 -7.45 11.71
CA THR A 134 -4.71 -6.58 10.54
C THR A 134 -5.68 -6.87 9.38
N LEU A 135 -5.92 -8.14 9.05
CA LEU A 135 -6.82 -8.52 7.96
C LEU A 135 -8.28 -8.23 8.30
N GLU A 136 -8.70 -8.46 9.52
CA GLU A 136 -10.04 -8.14 10.01
C GLU A 136 -10.31 -6.63 9.93
N SER A 137 -9.32 -5.81 10.24
CA SER A 137 -9.42 -4.36 10.11
C SER A 137 -9.51 -3.92 8.64
N VAL A 138 -8.75 -4.55 7.75
CA VAL A 138 -8.86 -4.32 6.29
C VAL A 138 -10.26 -4.68 5.78
N GLU A 139 -10.80 -5.85 6.17
CA GLU A 139 -12.12 -6.30 5.75
C GLU A 139 -13.25 -5.42 6.29
N LYS A 140 -13.13 -4.87 7.52
CA LYS A 140 -14.07 -3.88 8.04
C LYS A 140 -14.19 -2.66 7.15
N VAL A 141 -13.05 -2.11 6.72
CA VAL A 141 -13.03 -0.95 5.82
C VAL A 141 -13.64 -1.31 4.46
N ARG A 142 -13.27 -2.45 3.88
CA ARG A 142 -13.82 -2.91 2.59
C ARG A 142 -15.33 -3.09 2.64
N ALA A 143 -15.84 -3.64 3.73
CA ALA A 143 -17.29 -3.82 3.94
C ALA A 143 -18.03 -2.50 4.16
N ALA A 144 -17.40 -1.52 4.81
CA ALA A 144 -18.01 -0.20 5.05
C ALA A 144 -18.09 0.67 3.77
N PHE A 145 -17.15 0.51 2.83
CA PHE A 145 -17.06 1.32 1.62
C PHE A 145 -16.88 0.47 0.36
N PRO A 146 -17.81 -0.45 0.05
CA PRO A 146 -17.62 -1.49 -0.97
C PRO A 146 -17.44 -0.93 -2.39
N ASP A 147 -18.04 0.23 -2.69
CA ASP A 147 -18.00 0.82 -4.03
C ASP A 147 -16.95 1.91 -4.18
N GLU A 148 -16.47 2.47 -3.08
CA GLU A 148 -15.62 3.66 -3.08
C GLU A 148 -14.15 3.35 -2.77
N VAL A 149 -13.88 2.28 -2.00
CA VAL A 149 -12.53 1.89 -1.60
C VAL A 149 -12.12 0.61 -2.33
N TRP A 150 -11.22 0.76 -3.30
CA TRP A 150 -10.59 -0.37 -3.99
C TRP A 150 -9.28 -0.69 -3.27
N MET A 151 -9.35 -1.71 -2.45
CA MET A 151 -8.26 -2.00 -1.53
C MET A 151 -7.01 -2.49 -2.26
N HIS A 152 -5.87 -1.88 -1.94
CA HIS A 152 -4.54 -2.35 -2.23
C HIS A 152 -3.76 -2.38 -0.92
N THR A 153 -3.26 -3.55 -0.54
CA THR A 153 -2.46 -3.73 0.68
C THR A 153 -1.10 -4.33 0.37
N GLU A 154 -0.13 -4.02 1.22
CA GLU A 154 1.22 -4.58 1.15
C GLU A 154 1.63 -5.07 2.54
N CYS A 155 2.22 -6.26 2.59
CA CYS A 155 2.80 -6.78 3.82
C CYS A 155 4.12 -6.10 4.10
N VAL A 156 4.24 -5.49 5.25
CA VAL A 156 5.46 -4.80 5.70
C VAL A 156 5.90 -5.30 7.06
N ARG A 157 7.22 -5.29 7.28
CA ARG A 157 7.80 -5.53 8.61
C ARG A 157 8.24 -4.20 9.19
N PHE A 158 7.65 -3.80 10.29
CA PHE A 158 7.92 -2.55 10.98
C PHE A 158 8.21 -2.82 12.46
N GLY A 159 9.37 -2.41 12.94
CA GLY A 159 9.80 -2.66 14.32
C GLY A 159 9.85 -4.16 14.68
N GLY A 160 10.20 -5.05 13.73
CA GLY A 160 10.23 -6.49 13.93
C GLY A 160 8.87 -7.19 13.86
N ARG A 161 7.77 -6.45 13.74
CA ARG A 161 6.40 -6.97 13.63
C ARG A 161 5.87 -6.83 12.21
N THR A 162 5.06 -7.79 11.77
CA THR A 162 4.44 -7.78 10.44
C THR A 162 3.03 -7.19 10.52
N THR A 163 2.69 -6.34 9.57
CA THR A 163 1.34 -5.79 9.37
C THR A 163 1.09 -5.54 7.88
N MET A 164 -0.10 -5.09 7.55
CA MET A 164 -0.43 -4.56 6.23
C MET A 164 -0.41 -3.03 6.28
N THR A 165 0.28 -2.43 5.32
CA THR A 165 0.03 -1.04 4.90
C THR A 165 -0.90 -1.07 3.71
N ALA A 166 -1.57 0.04 3.45
CA ALA A 166 -2.45 0.15 2.30
C ALA A 166 -2.27 1.50 1.59
N LEU A 167 -2.39 1.44 0.27
CA LEU A 167 -2.56 2.58 -0.61
C LEU A 167 -3.83 2.36 -1.43
N PRO A 168 -5.01 2.37 -0.78
CA PRO A 168 -6.26 2.10 -1.45
C PRO A 168 -6.54 3.18 -2.49
N VAL A 169 -7.08 2.77 -3.62
CA VAL A 169 -7.64 3.69 -4.61
C VAL A 169 -9.04 4.07 -4.14
N ILE A 170 -9.27 5.36 -3.95
CA ILE A 170 -10.52 5.91 -3.45
C ILE A 170 -11.25 6.61 -4.60
N ARG A 171 -12.50 6.27 -4.83
CA ARG A 171 -13.35 7.01 -5.75
C ARG A 171 -13.65 8.39 -5.14
N TRP A 172 -13.14 9.41 -5.80
CA TRP A 172 -13.29 10.78 -5.35
C TRP A 172 -14.72 11.29 -5.60
N LYS A 173 -15.28 11.92 -4.59
CA LYS A 173 -16.53 12.66 -4.69
C LYS A 173 -16.33 14.10 -4.25
N ASP A 174 -16.00 14.30 -2.99
CA ASP A 174 -15.74 15.60 -2.36
C ASP A 174 -14.92 15.42 -1.07
N ASP A 175 -14.43 16.50 -0.49
CA ASP A 175 -13.62 16.49 0.74
C ASP A 175 -14.40 15.95 1.94
N ALA A 176 -15.71 16.25 2.04
CA ALA A 176 -16.53 15.76 3.15
C ALA A 176 -16.63 14.22 3.12
N ARG A 177 -16.86 13.64 1.93
CA ARG A 177 -16.92 12.19 1.78
C ARG A 177 -15.56 11.54 2.02
N LEU A 178 -14.46 12.17 1.58
CA LEU A 178 -13.13 11.67 1.88
C LEU A 178 -12.85 11.66 3.39
N ALA A 179 -13.29 12.68 4.13
CA ALA A 179 -13.18 12.74 5.58
C ALA A 179 -13.98 11.62 6.27
N GLU A 180 -15.18 11.29 5.78
CA GLU A 180 -15.97 10.15 6.28
C GLU A 180 -15.25 8.81 6.05
N ILE A 181 -14.66 8.62 4.86
CA ILE A 181 -13.88 7.43 4.55
C ILE A 181 -12.67 7.34 5.50
N MET A 182 -11.94 8.45 5.71
CA MET A 182 -10.82 8.51 6.64
C MET A 182 -11.25 8.11 8.07
N ALA A 183 -12.37 8.66 8.55
CA ALA A 183 -12.91 8.30 9.85
C ALA A 183 -13.26 6.80 9.94
N GLY A 184 -13.75 6.20 8.87
CA GLY A 184 -14.01 4.76 8.78
C GLY A 184 -12.74 3.91 8.90
N PHE A 185 -11.64 4.33 8.28
CA PHE A 185 -10.33 3.67 8.47
C PHE A 185 -9.85 3.78 9.92
N GLU A 186 -9.95 4.95 10.53
CA GLU A 186 -9.55 5.17 11.91
C GLU A 186 -10.41 4.34 12.88
N ALA A 187 -11.72 4.25 12.65
CA ALA A 187 -12.62 3.40 13.42
C ALA A 187 -12.29 1.90 13.29
N ALA A 188 -11.71 1.48 12.18
CA ALA A 188 -11.16 0.14 11.99
C ALA A 188 -9.77 -0.05 12.61
N GLY A 189 -9.21 0.97 13.28
CA GLY A 189 -7.91 0.93 13.93
C GLY A 189 -6.73 1.25 13.01
N ALA A 190 -6.98 1.70 11.79
CA ALA A 190 -5.91 2.07 10.87
C ALA A 190 -5.34 3.47 11.21
N GLY A 191 -4.02 3.57 11.23
CA GLY A 191 -3.35 4.86 11.18
C GLY A 191 -3.35 5.38 9.74
N ILE A 192 -3.93 6.56 9.52
CA ILE A 192 -4.09 7.09 8.18
C ILE A 192 -3.26 8.37 7.98
N ALA A 193 -2.73 8.55 6.78
CA ALA A 193 -2.12 9.78 6.34
C ALA A 193 -2.72 10.20 4.99
N ASN A 194 -3.32 11.39 4.95
CA ASN A 194 -3.71 11.99 3.68
C ASN A 194 -2.48 12.67 3.06
N PRO A 195 -1.98 12.20 1.90
CA PRO A 195 -0.83 12.83 1.25
C PRO A 195 -1.19 14.14 0.51
N HIS A 196 -2.48 14.44 0.34
CA HIS A 196 -2.98 15.59 -0.42
C HIS A 196 -3.25 16.80 0.46
N VAL A 197 -2.42 17.03 1.48
CA VAL A 197 -2.50 18.17 2.38
C VAL A 197 -1.34 19.12 2.17
N PHE A 198 -1.55 20.40 2.50
CA PHE A 198 -0.54 21.42 2.27
C PHE A 198 0.55 21.40 3.33
N THR A 199 0.20 21.21 4.60
CA THR A 199 1.13 21.22 5.74
C THR A 199 1.37 19.81 6.28
N ILE A 200 2.49 19.61 6.97
CA ILE A 200 2.83 18.31 7.55
C ILE A 200 1.98 17.97 8.79
N GLU A 201 1.34 18.94 9.42
CA GLU A 201 0.46 18.73 10.58
C GLU A 201 -1.00 18.41 10.17
N GLU A 202 -1.35 18.63 8.91
CA GLU A 202 -2.67 18.26 8.38
C GLU A 202 -2.73 16.80 7.96
N GLY A 203 -3.93 16.26 7.85
CA GLY A 203 -4.17 14.97 7.20
C GLY A 203 -3.95 13.73 8.05
N SER A 204 -3.51 13.84 9.30
CA SER A 204 -3.56 12.73 10.26
C SER A 204 -3.26 13.19 11.68
N GLY A 205 -3.95 12.59 12.66
CA GLY A 205 -3.66 12.79 14.08
C GLY A 205 -2.26 12.31 14.52
N TYR A 206 -1.55 11.59 13.66
CA TYR A 206 -0.20 11.08 13.91
C TYR A 206 0.91 12.00 13.43
N ARG A 207 0.60 13.02 12.64
CA ARG A 207 1.59 13.97 12.11
C ARG A 207 1.67 15.20 13.01
N ARG A 208 2.38 15.06 14.11
CA ARG A 208 2.82 16.19 14.93
C ARG A 208 4.29 16.45 14.65
N VAL A 209 4.67 17.72 14.55
CA VAL A 209 6.07 18.12 14.50
C VAL A 209 6.64 18.01 15.92
N PRO A 210 7.59 17.10 16.20
CA PRO A 210 8.23 17.04 17.50
C PRO A 210 8.96 18.35 17.83
N GLY A 211 8.98 18.72 19.11
CA GLY A 211 9.59 19.98 19.55
C GLY A 211 11.09 20.09 19.24
N ASP A 212 11.81 18.97 19.23
CA ASP A 212 13.21 18.92 18.83
C ASP A 212 13.42 19.19 17.33
N GLN A 213 12.52 18.70 16.47
CA GLN A 213 12.52 19.01 15.04
C GLN A 213 12.20 20.48 14.79
N LEU A 214 11.22 21.04 15.50
CA LEU A 214 10.86 22.45 15.42
C LEU A 214 12.03 23.33 15.88
N GLY A 215 12.64 22.99 17.02
CA GLY A 215 13.82 23.68 17.53
C GLY A 215 15.02 23.60 16.58
N PHE A 216 15.21 22.44 15.92
CA PHE A 216 16.23 22.31 14.88
C PHE A 216 15.93 23.23 13.68
N LYS A 217 14.69 23.21 13.17
CA LYS A 217 14.25 24.09 12.07
C LYS A 217 14.50 25.56 12.39
N ARG A 218 14.08 26.05 13.58
CA ARG A 218 14.29 27.44 14.00
C ARG A 218 15.77 27.84 14.08
N ARG A 219 16.65 26.89 14.41
CA ARG A 219 18.10 27.14 14.51
C ARG A 219 18.78 27.21 13.14
N VAL A 220 18.40 26.31 12.19
CA VAL A 220 19.11 26.21 10.89
C VAL A 220 18.45 27.01 9.78
N ASP A 221 17.19 27.37 9.93
CA ASP A 221 16.39 28.13 8.97
C ASP A 221 15.51 29.16 9.69
N PRO A 222 16.10 30.11 10.40
CA PRO A 222 15.35 31.07 11.24
C PRO A 222 14.39 31.97 10.45
N LEU A 223 14.61 32.12 9.14
CA LEU A 223 13.76 32.93 8.25
C LEU A 223 12.70 32.09 7.53
N GLY A 224 12.62 30.77 7.77
CA GLY A 224 11.61 29.89 7.16
C GLY A 224 11.72 29.77 5.64
N LEU A 225 12.93 29.89 5.06
CA LEU A 225 13.11 29.91 3.61
C LEU A 225 13.02 28.54 2.96
N PHE A 226 13.27 27.45 3.71
CA PHE A 226 13.16 26.10 3.22
C PHE A 226 11.76 25.54 3.48
N ASN A 227 11.04 25.17 2.43
CA ASN A 227 9.67 24.70 2.45
C ASN A 227 8.72 25.66 3.21
N PRO A 228 8.60 26.93 2.80
CA PRO A 228 7.78 27.92 3.48
C PRO A 228 6.32 27.47 3.56
N GLY A 229 5.67 27.73 4.71
CA GLY A 229 4.27 27.38 4.92
C GLY A 229 3.95 25.88 5.04
N LYS A 230 4.97 25.00 5.07
CA LYS A 230 4.75 23.54 5.21
C LYS A 230 4.69 23.04 6.65
N MET A 231 5.03 23.89 7.62
CA MET A 231 5.05 23.56 9.03
C MET A 231 4.31 24.66 9.80
N LYS A 232 3.03 24.43 10.14
CA LYS A 232 2.18 25.41 10.85
C LYS A 232 2.81 25.86 12.17
N SER A 233 3.30 24.91 12.94
CA SER A 233 3.93 25.16 14.23
C SER A 233 5.21 26.01 14.16
N PHE A 234 5.81 26.17 12.97
CA PHE A 234 6.92 27.10 12.79
C PHE A 234 6.44 28.55 12.64
N ASP A 235 5.29 28.74 11.97
CA ASP A 235 4.71 30.06 11.70
C ASP A 235 3.88 30.59 12.88
N GLU A 236 3.50 29.72 13.83
CA GLU A 236 2.80 30.11 15.05
C GLU A 236 3.76 30.78 16.04
N PRO A 237 3.38 31.91 16.66
CA PRO A 237 4.18 32.51 17.71
C PRO A 237 4.34 31.52 18.86
N GLU A 238 5.53 31.47 19.47
CA GLU A 238 5.74 30.70 20.68
C GLU A 238 4.67 31.11 21.69
N SER A 239 3.76 30.20 22.04
CA SER A 239 2.89 30.42 23.19
C SER A 239 3.79 30.50 24.40
N ASP A 240 3.86 31.66 25.04
CA ASP A 240 4.50 31.80 26.31
C ASP A 240 3.93 30.73 27.24
N ALA A 241 4.70 29.67 27.42
CA ALA A 241 4.40 28.66 28.41
C ALA A 241 4.66 29.29 29.79
N ALA A 242 3.58 29.75 30.42
CA ALA A 242 3.57 30.19 31.81
C ALA A 242 3.69 28.97 32.75
#